data_ee976812392a0a9d8292ebb47e9b762d
#
_entry.id   ee976812392a0a9d8292ebb47e9b762d
#
_cell.length_a   1.000
_cell.length_b   1.000
_cell.length_c   1.000
_cell.angle_alpha   90.00
_cell.angle_beta   90.00
_cell.angle_gamma   90.00
#
_symmetry.space_group_name_H-M   'P 1'
#
loop_
_entity.id
_entity.type
_entity.pdbx_description
1 polymer ?
#
loop_
_entity_poly.entity_id
_entity_poly.type
_entity_poly.pdbx_seq_one_letter_code
_entity_poly.pdbx_strand_id
1 'polypeptide(L)'
;MNFATPEFFALTLLLAPILWLAGRRRGTLGHTQVGLHSRLRSVPLLGRLPTSLFITFWIVLVAAFAGPQLTQYSEKNTVRTRNYLLDVDVSGSMDTKLTVKNQQDFTGTPPAKPTPAGDGAPTEPKPPTRADAALAGATLFVNSPNRKGDRIGLILFNDQPYNVWPLTMDLNTINRKLYMIVKYNAGGTNFSGPDEGNQNIGGIQGGINHLLEITKADETRVLIMVTDGEDSINEKRFGELVALLKKEHIKLYVLGVGETWGSGTKPDLQRLCEEAGGMVIPVGDTQAMQDGFATIDRLEKTTAQVDPVISQRDISEWFLGLAVILGLLYLGSIVLVRDDA
;
A
#
# COMPACT_ATOMS: atom_id res chain seq x y z
N MET A 1 24.60 -10.25 5.91
CA MET A 1 24.27 -11.63 5.54
C MET A 1 23.69 -12.29 6.77
N ASN A 2 22.45 -12.72 6.74
CA ASN A 2 21.77 -13.37 7.86
C ASN A 2 21.51 -14.83 7.50
N PHE A 3 21.29 -15.68 8.51
CA PHE A 3 20.94 -17.08 8.30
C PHE A 3 19.52 -17.32 8.82
N ALA A 4 18.70 -18.00 8.01
CA ALA A 4 17.31 -18.29 8.37
C ALA A 4 17.21 -19.29 9.53
N THR A 5 18.12 -20.27 9.56
CA THR A 5 18.15 -21.37 10.52
C THR A 5 19.58 -21.62 11.02
N PRO A 6 20.11 -20.73 11.89
CA PRO A 6 21.50 -20.81 12.36
C PRO A 6 21.81 -22.05 13.18
N GLU A 7 20.80 -22.74 13.72
CA GLU A 7 20.94 -24.00 14.47
C GLU A 7 21.57 -25.13 13.64
N PHE A 8 21.48 -25.07 12.32
CA PHE A 8 22.13 -26.07 11.45
C PHE A 8 23.66 -26.05 11.55
N PHE A 9 24.27 -24.94 12.03
CA PHE A 9 25.71 -24.94 12.28
C PHE A 9 26.14 -25.95 13.35
N ALA A 10 25.23 -26.41 14.22
CA ALA A 10 25.51 -27.50 15.15
C ALA A 10 25.94 -28.82 14.46
N LEU A 11 25.51 -29.01 13.19
CA LEU A 11 25.94 -30.17 12.39
C LEU A 11 27.46 -30.18 12.10
N THR A 12 28.13 -29.06 12.21
CA THR A 12 29.60 -29.02 12.08
C THR A 12 30.31 -29.81 13.20
N LEU A 13 29.65 -29.95 14.37
CA LEU A 13 30.19 -30.76 15.47
C LEU A 13 30.31 -32.25 15.11
N LEU A 14 29.51 -32.73 14.17
CA LEU A 14 29.58 -34.11 13.67
C LEU A 14 30.87 -34.40 12.88
N LEU A 15 31.56 -33.35 12.38
CA LEU A 15 32.87 -33.51 11.71
C LEU A 15 33.90 -34.20 12.61
N ALA A 16 33.95 -33.84 13.89
CA ALA A 16 34.95 -34.37 14.82
C ALA A 16 34.85 -35.91 14.97
N PRO A 17 33.71 -36.51 15.29
CA PRO A 17 33.60 -37.98 15.37
C PRO A 17 33.79 -38.65 14.03
N ILE A 18 33.35 -38.06 12.90
CA ILE A 18 33.53 -38.64 11.55
C ILE A 18 35.02 -38.72 11.21
N LEU A 19 35.78 -37.66 11.42
CA LEU A 19 37.21 -37.61 11.16
C LEU A 19 38.00 -38.53 12.09
N TRP A 20 37.59 -38.66 13.36
CA TRP A 20 38.18 -39.58 14.31
C TRP A 20 37.95 -41.04 13.89
N LEU A 21 36.75 -41.43 13.47
CA LEU A 21 36.43 -42.75 12.99
C LEU A 21 37.19 -43.06 11.66
N ALA A 22 37.30 -42.09 10.75
CA ALA A 22 38.05 -42.25 9.51
C ALA A 22 39.54 -42.40 9.79
N GLY A 23 40.10 -41.73 10.80
CA GLY A 23 41.50 -41.88 11.23
C GLY A 23 41.81 -43.25 11.85
N ARG A 24 40.87 -43.81 12.62
CA ARG A 24 41.04 -45.15 13.24
C ARG A 24 41.08 -46.30 12.21
N ARG A 25 40.36 -46.20 11.08
CA ARG A 25 40.33 -47.24 10.06
C ARG A 25 41.62 -47.33 9.21
N ARG A 26 42.50 -46.33 9.27
CA ARG A 26 43.75 -46.31 8.54
C ARG A 26 44.86 -47.17 9.19
N GLY A 27 44.59 -47.74 10.36
CA GLY A 27 45.60 -48.49 11.14
C GLY A 27 45.63 -50.01 10.96
N THR A 28 44.82 -50.61 10.10
CA THR A 28 44.63 -52.08 10.09
C THR A 28 44.86 -52.80 8.75
N LEU A 29 45.57 -52.21 7.81
CA LEU A 29 46.04 -52.96 6.64
C LEU A 29 47.53 -53.29 6.81
N GLY A 30 47.78 -54.44 7.41
CA GLY A 30 49.14 -55.03 7.47
C GLY A 30 49.53 -55.48 6.07
N HIS A 31 50.32 -54.68 5.36
CA HIS A 31 50.95 -55.10 4.10
C HIS A 31 52.34 -55.64 4.34
N THR A 32 52.59 -56.84 3.88
CA THR A 32 53.85 -57.58 3.92
C THR A 32 54.91 -57.11 2.91
N GLN A 33 54.76 -55.96 2.26
CA GLN A 33 55.74 -55.42 1.32
C GLN A 33 56.25 -54.03 1.76
N VAL A 34 57.14 -54.01 2.71
CA VAL A 34 57.78 -52.80 3.26
C VAL A 34 58.74 -52.11 2.27
N GLY A 35 59.14 -52.75 1.19
CA GLY A 35 60.17 -52.24 0.28
C GLY A 35 59.71 -51.23 -0.80
N LEU A 36 58.45 -51.18 -1.10
CA LEU A 36 57.93 -50.29 -2.17
C LEU A 36 57.44 -48.92 -1.60
N HIS A 37 57.10 -48.86 -0.34
CA HIS A 37 56.58 -47.66 0.29
C HIS A 37 57.59 -46.53 0.57
N SER A 38 58.89 -46.84 0.49
CA SER A 38 59.94 -45.80 0.75
C SER A 38 60.07 -44.79 -0.41
N ARG A 39 59.65 -45.14 -1.64
CA ARG A 39 59.72 -44.22 -2.79
C ARG A 39 58.47 -43.32 -2.98
N LEU A 40 57.34 -43.65 -2.37
CA LEU A 40 56.09 -42.89 -2.51
C LEU A 40 55.90 -41.84 -1.38
N ARG A 41 56.90 -41.68 -0.49
CA ARG A 41 56.86 -40.76 0.64
C ARG A 41 57.03 -39.28 0.27
N SER A 42 57.10 -38.93 -1.00
CA SER A 42 57.43 -37.60 -1.48
C SER A 42 56.23 -36.70 -1.88
N VAL A 43 54.97 -37.12 -1.67
CA VAL A 43 53.83 -36.20 -1.92
C VAL A 43 52.84 -36.22 -0.75
N PRO A 44 53.26 -35.62 0.43
CA PRO A 44 52.36 -35.54 1.60
C PRO A 44 51.12 -34.68 1.35
N LEU A 45 51.15 -33.87 0.30
CA LEU A 45 50.03 -32.98 -0.05
C LEU A 45 48.85 -33.73 -0.72
N LEU A 46 49.14 -34.67 -1.69
CA LEU A 46 48.08 -35.42 -2.36
C LEU A 46 47.32 -36.33 -1.41
N GLY A 47 47.96 -36.94 -0.41
CA GLY A 47 47.29 -37.79 0.56
C GLY A 47 46.31 -37.05 1.48
N ARG A 48 46.47 -35.74 1.61
CA ARG A 48 45.56 -34.89 2.41
C ARG A 48 44.41 -34.25 1.61
N LEU A 49 44.50 -34.31 0.26
CA LEU A 49 43.56 -33.70 -0.64
C LEU A 49 42.09 -34.19 -0.40
N PRO A 50 41.82 -35.50 -0.33
CA PRO A 50 40.45 -35.97 -0.09
C PRO A 50 39.90 -35.50 1.26
N THR A 51 40.71 -35.48 2.30
CA THR A 51 40.27 -35.05 3.63
C THR A 51 39.92 -33.54 3.66
N SER A 52 40.75 -32.70 3.01
CA SER A 52 40.49 -31.28 2.93
C SER A 52 39.24 -30.97 2.10
N LEU A 53 39.06 -31.63 0.97
CA LEU A 53 37.85 -31.50 0.13
C LEU A 53 36.60 -31.94 0.89
N PHE A 54 36.64 -33.02 1.66
CA PHE A 54 35.53 -33.46 2.47
C PHE A 54 35.15 -32.45 3.55
N ILE A 55 36.15 -31.89 4.25
CA ILE A 55 35.87 -30.86 5.28
C ILE A 55 35.22 -29.62 4.66
N THR A 56 35.77 -29.12 3.54
CA THR A 56 35.23 -27.96 2.84
C THR A 56 33.81 -28.22 2.32
N PHE A 57 33.60 -29.37 1.69
CA PHE A 57 32.26 -29.81 1.28
C PHE A 57 31.26 -29.77 2.41
N TRP A 58 31.60 -30.37 3.57
CA TRP A 58 30.73 -30.43 4.74
C TRP A 58 30.37 -29.05 5.25
N ILE A 59 31.36 -28.14 5.38
CA ILE A 59 31.15 -26.78 5.86
C ILE A 59 30.22 -26.01 4.91
N VAL A 60 30.42 -26.11 3.60
CA VAL A 60 29.59 -25.43 2.60
C VAL A 60 28.17 -26.03 2.59
N LEU A 61 28.04 -27.34 2.74
CA LEU A 61 26.74 -28.02 2.83
C LEU A 61 25.96 -27.55 4.07
N VAL A 62 26.58 -27.49 5.23
CA VAL A 62 25.95 -26.99 6.46
C VAL A 62 25.57 -25.51 6.31
N ALA A 63 26.44 -24.70 5.67
CA ALA A 63 26.10 -23.31 5.39
C ALA A 63 24.91 -23.17 4.44
N ALA A 64 24.77 -24.06 3.46
CA ALA A 64 23.59 -24.09 2.56
C ALA A 64 22.30 -24.39 3.36
N PHE A 65 22.31 -25.38 4.26
CA PHE A 65 21.17 -25.71 5.11
C PHE A 65 20.83 -24.62 6.15
N ALA A 66 21.83 -23.84 6.57
CA ALA A 66 21.61 -22.70 7.46
C ALA A 66 20.82 -21.56 6.78
N GLY A 67 20.54 -21.66 5.46
CA GLY A 67 19.70 -20.72 4.72
C GLY A 67 20.31 -19.30 4.69
N PRO A 68 21.45 -19.09 4.00
CA PRO A 68 22.08 -17.78 3.90
C PRO A 68 21.16 -16.83 3.12
N GLN A 69 20.88 -15.67 3.71
CA GLN A 69 20.04 -14.63 3.15
C GLN A 69 20.82 -13.34 2.94
N LEU A 70 20.68 -12.75 1.76
CA LEU A 70 21.13 -11.41 1.48
C LEU A 70 20.01 -10.42 1.79
N THR A 71 20.24 -9.55 2.75
CA THR A 71 19.36 -8.41 3.01
C THR A 71 19.61 -7.38 1.90
N GLN A 72 18.64 -7.25 0.99
CA GLN A 72 18.62 -6.16 0.03
C GLN A 72 17.80 -5.02 0.64
N TYR A 73 18.47 -3.91 0.90
CA TYR A 73 17.79 -2.67 1.15
C TYR A 73 17.35 -2.14 -0.21
N SER A 74 16.05 -2.17 -0.49
CA SER A 74 15.53 -1.40 -1.62
C SER A 74 15.89 0.06 -1.34
N GLU A 75 16.54 0.71 -2.30
CA GLU A 75 16.78 2.16 -2.21
C GLU A 75 15.48 2.84 -1.82
N LYS A 76 15.59 3.87 -0.98
CA LYS A 76 14.46 4.71 -0.57
C LYS A 76 13.75 5.22 -1.83
N ASN A 77 12.84 4.41 -2.35
CA ASN A 77 11.90 4.93 -3.33
C ASN A 77 11.05 5.94 -2.58
N THR A 78 11.33 7.21 -2.79
CA THR A 78 10.43 8.28 -2.38
C THR A 78 9.15 8.12 -3.17
N VAL A 79 8.27 7.26 -2.70
CA VAL A 79 6.91 7.18 -3.24
C VAL A 79 6.21 8.41 -2.73
N ARG A 80 5.74 9.24 -3.65
CA ARG A 80 4.90 10.38 -3.32
C ARG A 80 3.55 9.84 -2.89
N THR A 81 3.37 9.61 -1.61
CA THR A 81 2.11 9.17 -1.03
C THR A 81 1.38 10.37 -0.48
N ARG A 82 0.15 10.58 -0.93
CA ARG A 82 -0.75 11.61 -0.40
C ARG A 82 -1.91 10.91 0.30
N ASN A 83 -2.40 11.52 1.36
CA ASN A 83 -3.55 11.03 2.10
C ASN A 83 -4.75 11.89 1.77
N TYR A 84 -5.74 11.29 1.13
CA TYR A 84 -7.01 11.90 0.80
C TYR A 84 -8.12 11.24 1.60
N LEU A 85 -8.92 12.02 2.28
CA LEU A 85 -10.14 11.54 2.89
C LEU A 85 -11.32 12.09 2.09
N LEU A 86 -12.08 11.22 1.47
CA LEU A 86 -13.34 11.57 0.83
C LEU A 86 -14.42 11.61 1.90
N ASP A 87 -15.10 12.73 2.01
CA ASP A 87 -16.21 12.96 2.91
C ASP A 87 -17.46 13.25 2.08
N VAL A 88 -18.31 12.25 1.94
CA VAL A 88 -19.44 12.27 1.00
C VAL A 88 -20.73 12.55 1.72
N ASP A 89 -21.42 13.57 1.25
CA ASP A 89 -22.76 13.95 1.70
C ASP A 89 -23.79 12.91 1.28
N VAL A 90 -24.49 12.36 2.26
CA VAL A 90 -25.61 11.41 2.07
C VAL A 90 -26.91 11.94 2.68
N SER A 91 -27.05 13.25 2.77
CA SER A 91 -28.27 13.91 3.20
C SER A 91 -29.42 13.75 2.20
N GLY A 92 -30.62 14.04 2.64
CA GLY A 92 -31.82 13.94 1.82
C GLY A 92 -31.84 14.89 0.61
N SER A 93 -31.14 16.02 0.67
CA SER A 93 -31.00 16.98 -0.46
C SER A 93 -30.28 16.36 -1.66
N MET A 94 -29.42 15.38 -1.42
CA MET A 94 -28.68 14.66 -2.46
C MET A 94 -29.57 13.78 -3.34
N ASP A 95 -30.78 13.43 -2.90
CA ASP A 95 -31.79 12.72 -3.72
C ASP A 95 -32.51 13.62 -4.74
N THR A 96 -32.26 14.93 -4.68
CA THR A 96 -32.84 15.88 -5.63
C THR A 96 -32.32 15.63 -7.03
N LYS A 97 -33.22 15.78 -8.03
CA LYS A 97 -32.85 15.63 -9.44
C LYS A 97 -31.83 16.68 -9.82
N LEU A 98 -30.78 16.25 -10.53
CA LEU A 98 -29.77 17.14 -11.04
C LEU A 98 -30.36 17.96 -12.19
N THR A 99 -30.41 19.28 -12.02
CA THR A 99 -30.83 20.22 -13.07
C THR A 99 -29.57 20.72 -13.78
N VAL A 100 -29.06 19.95 -14.76
CA VAL A 100 -27.88 20.37 -15.52
C VAL A 100 -28.35 20.94 -16.86
N LYS A 101 -27.83 22.11 -17.24
CA LYS A 101 -28.10 22.73 -18.55
C LYS A 101 -27.65 21.85 -19.72
N ASN A 102 -26.73 20.90 -19.51
CA ASN A 102 -26.22 19.99 -20.50
C ASN A 102 -26.18 18.56 -19.93
N GLN A 103 -27.33 17.89 -19.90
CA GLN A 103 -27.41 16.45 -19.53
C GLN A 103 -26.55 15.54 -20.41
N GLN A 104 -26.08 16.03 -21.58
CA GLN A 104 -25.29 15.27 -22.54
C GLN A 104 -23.80 15.15 -22.16
N ASP A 105 -23.29 16.02 -21.28
CA ASP A 105 -21.88 16.01 -20.87
C ASP A 105 -21.58 15.08 -19.70
N PHE A 106 -22.62 14.46 -19.10
CA PHE A 106 -22.47 13.54 -18.00
C PHE A 106 -22.15 12.12 -18.54
N THR A 107 -21.00 11.97 -19.19
CA THR A 107 -20.51 10.68 -19.72
C THR A 107 -19.79 9.84 -18.66
N GLY A 108 -19.83 10.23 -17.40
CA GLY A 108 -19.50 9.34 -16.28
C GLY A 108 -20.58 8.28 -16.16
N THR A 109 -20.58 7.28 -17.03
CA THR A 109 -21.45 6.11 -16.87
C THR A 109 -21.14 5.48 -15.52
N PRO A 110 -22.08 5.49 -14.55
CA PRO A 110 -21.89 4.69 -13.34
C PRO A 110 -21.64 3.26 -13.82
N PRO A 111 -20.76 2.49 -13.18
CA PRO A 111 -20.56 1.10 -13.53
C PRO A 111 -21.92 0.43 -13.56
N ALA A 112 -22.29 -0.15 -14.71
CA ALA A 112 -23.58 -0.73 -14.96
C ALA A 112 -23.96 -1.64 -13.80
N LYS A 113 -25.08 -1.31 -13.15
CA LYS A 113 -25.63 -2.10 -12.06
C LYS A 113 -25.81 -3.53 -12.58
N PRO A 114 -25.32 -4.58 -11.92
CA PRO A 114 -25.71 -5.93 -12.27
C PRO A 114 -27.24 -6.03 -12.08
N THR A 115 -27.94 -6.02 -13.18
CA THR A 115 -29.40 -6.19 -13.22
C THR A 115 -29.68 -7.64 -12.81
N PRO A 116 -30.45 -7.92 -11.75
CA PRO A 116 -30.96 -9.23 -11.53
C PRO A 116 -31.91 -9.52 -12.75
N ALA A 117 -31.68 -10.63 -13.40
CA ALA A 117 -32.62 -11.12 -14.43
C ALA A 117 -33.97 -11.36 -13.76
N GLY A 118 -34.91 -10.44 -13.98
CA GLY A 118 -36.26 -10.51 -13.47
C GLY A 118 -37.12 -9.65 -14.36
N ASP A 119 -38.14 -10.30 -14.96
CA ASP A 119 -39.14 -9.77 -15.87
C ASP A 119 -39.71 -8.41 -15.42
N GLY A 120 -39.31 -7.34 -16.10
CA GLY A 120 -39.86 -6.01 -15.90
C GLY A 120 -39.65 -5.17 -17.14
N ALA A 121 -40.73 -4.59 -17.66
CA ALA A 121 -40.75 -3.67 -18.78
C ALA A 121 -39.64 -2.63 -18.72
N PRO A 122 -39.10 -2.09 -19.84
CA PRO A 122 -38.09 -1.05 -19.86
C PRO A 122 -38.62 0.16 -19.11
N THR A 123 -38.17 0.33 -17.87
CA THR A 123 -38.35 1.54 -17.07
C THR A 123 -37.60 2.65 -17.77
N GLU A 124 -38.26 3.74 -18.11
CA GLU A 124 -37.61 4.95 -18.59
C GLU A 124 -36.41 5.31 -17.67
N PRO A 125 -35.25 5.71 -18.23
CA PRO A 125 -34.10 6.04 -17.44
C PRO A 125 -34.49 7.17 -16.48
N LYS A 126 -34.45 6.87 -15.17
CA LYS A 126 -34.69 7.86 -14.11
C LYS A 126 -33.63 8.97 -14.26
N PRO A 127 -34.04 10.27 -14.26
CA PRO A 127 -33.07 11.35 -14.34
C PRO A 127 -32.05 11.26 -13.20
N PRO A 128 -30.77 11.57 -13.45
CA PRO A 128 -29.73 11.47 -12.43
C PRO A 128 -30.01 12.41 -11.25
N THR A 129 -29.67 11.96 -10.05
CA THR A 129 -29.74 12.73 -8.82
C THR A 129 -28.39 13.43 -8.55
N ARG A 130 -28.38 14.37 -7.58
CA ARG A 130 -27.14 14.95 -7.07
C ARG A 130 -26.21 13.86 -6.51
N ALA A 131 -26.77 12.84 -5.84
CA ALA A 131 -25.99 11.69 -5.35
C ALA A 131 -25.33 10.89 -6.49
N ASP A 132 -26.01 10.71 -7.64
CA ASP A 132 -25.40 10.07 -8.81
C ASP A 132 -24.22 10.89 -9.34
N ALA A 133 -24.35 12.22 -9.35
CA ALA A 133 -23.30 13.13 -9.77
C ALA A 133 -22.11 13.12 -8.78
N ALA A 134 -22.40 13.12 -7.48
CA ALA A 134 -21.39 13.02 -6.42
C ALA A 134 -20.58 11.73 -6.55
N LEU A 135 -21.27 10.60 -6.76
CA LEU A 135 -20.62 9.32 -6.98
C LEU A 135 -19.73 9.33 -8.23
N ALA A 136 -20.23 9.90 -9.34
CA ALA A 136 -19.45 9.99 -10.56
C ALA A 136 -18.18 10.87 -10.36
N GLY A 137 -18.31 12.02 -9.72
CA GLY A 137 -17.19 12.90 -9.40
C GLY A 137 -16.15 12.23 -8.47
N ALA A 138 -16.62 11.60 -7.39
CA ALA A 138 -15.75 10.87 -6.47
C ALA A 138 -15.06 9.69 -7.17
N THR A 139 -15.78 8.95 -8.02
CA THR A 139 -15.22 7.82 -8.79
C THR A 139 -14.17 8.31 -9.79
N LEU A 140 -14.40 9.42 -10.48
CA LEU A 140 -13.41 10.03 -11.37
C LEU A 140 -12.16 10.46 -10.59
N PHE A 141 -12.32 11.04 -9.41
CA PHE A 141 -11.20 11.39 -8.55
C PHE A 141 -10.36 10.17 -8.18
N VAL A 142 -11.01 9.11 -7.67
CA VAL A 142 -10.34 7.87 -7.24
C VAL A 142 -9.61 7.18 -8.39
N ASN A 143 -10.20 7.18 -9.59
CA ASN A 143 -9.65 6.52 -10.78
C ASN A 143 -8.70 7.41 -11.61
N SER A 144 -8.39 8.61 -11.15
CA SER A 144 -7.43 9.48 -11.83
C SER A 144 -6.06 8.78 -11.96
N PRO A 145 -5.38 8.84 -13.12
CA PRO A 145 -4.09 8.18 -13.35
C PRO A 145 -3.00 8.56 -12.34
N ASN A 146 -3.13 9.75 -11.74
CA ASN A 146 -2.17 10.28 -10.78
C ASN A 146 -2.35 9.77 -9.35
N ARG A 147 -3.34 8.88 -9.08
CA ARG A 147 -3.62 8.31 -7.75
C ARG A 147 -2.73 7.14 -7.39
N LYS A 148 -1.90 6.68 -8.32
CA LYS A 148 -1.02 5.53 -8.06
C LYS A 148 -0.03 5.86 -6.93
N GLY A 149 -0.17 5.14 -5.83
CA GLY A 149 0.64 5.34 -4.62
C GLY A 149 -0.02 6.25 -3.57
N ASP A 150 -1.18 6.87 -3.86
CA ASP A 150 -1.95 7.62 -2.88
C ASP A 150 -2.75 6.69 -1.97
N ARG A 151 -3.04 7.16 -0.76
CA ARG A 151 -3.98 6.52 0.16
C ARG A 151 -5.28 7.31 0.18
N ILE A 152 -6.39 6.64 -0.01
CA ILE A 152 -7.72 7.23 0.02
C ILE A 152 -8.53 6.55 1.11
N GLY A 153 -9.14 7.35 1.99
CA GLY A 153 -10.13 6.93 2.97
C GLY A 153 -11.51 7.45 2.58
N LEU A 154 -12.55 6.94 3.25
CA LEU A 154 -13.94 7.30 2.98
C LEU A 154 -14.72 7.44 4.26
N ILE A 155 -15.34 8.59 4.44
CA ILE A 155 -16.39 8.81 5.42
C ILE A 155 -17.64 9.33 4.71
N LEU A 156 -18.76 9.24 5.39
CA LEU A 156 -20.03 9.78 4.97
C LEU A 156 -20.50 10.75 6.02
N PHE A 157 -21.30 11.71 5.62
CA PHE A 157 -22.00 12.55 6.58
C PHE A 157 -23.42 12.89 6.09
N ASN A 158 -24.25 13.14 7.05
CA ASN A 158 -25.53 13.84 6.94
C ASN A 158 -25.64 14.80 8.13
N ASP A 159 -26.49 14.54 9.12
CA ASP A 159 -26.48 15.26 10.40
C ASP A 159 -25.22 15.00 11.24
N GLN A 160 -24.54 13.90 11.00
CA GLN A 160 -23.30 13.47 11.68
C GLN A 160 -22.41 12.63 10.78
N PRO A 161 -21.09 12.54 11.07
CA PRO A 161 -20.16 11.75 10.27
C PRO A 161 -20.21 10.26 10.60
N TYR A 162 -19.98 9.43 9.58
CA TYR A 162 -19.90 7.96 9.66
C TYR A 162 -18.61 7.46 9.02
N ASN A 163 -17.75 6.80 9.78
CA ASN A 163 -16.53 6.22 9.25
C ASN A 163 -16.86 4.96 8.45
N VAL A 164 -16.49 4.94 7.16
CA VAL A 164 -16.76 3.83 6.25
C VAL A 164 -15.53 3.01 5.98
N TRP A 165 -14.40 3.66 5.68
CA TRP A 165 -13.16 2.97 5.35
C TRP A 165 -11.92 3.83 5.65
N PRO A 166 -10.91 3.26 6.33
CA PRO A 166 -9.66 3.96 6.62
C PRO A 166 -8.84 4.19 5.34
N LEU A 167 -7.75 4.96 5.46
CA LEU A 167 -6.81 5.20 4.36
C LEU A 167 -6.23 3.89 3.80
N THR A 168 -6.43 3.67 2.50
CA THR A 168 -5.92 2.50 1.79
C THR A 168 -5.37 2.87 0.41
N MET A 169 -4.41 2.08 -0.07
CA MET A 169 -3.95 2.12 -1.46
C MET A 169 -4.82 1.25 -2.39
N ASP A 170 -5.72 0.45 -1.83
CA ASP A 170 -6.67 -0.36 -2.60
C ASP A 170 -7.85 0.49 -3.08
N LEU A 171 -7.64 1.17 -4.20
CA LEU A 171 -8.64 2.03 -4.82
C LEU A 171 -9.88 1.25 -5.31
N ASN A 172 -9.75 -0.05 -5.56
CA ASN A 172 -10.89 -0.88 -5.92
C ASN A 172 -11.86 -1.05 -4.75
N THR A 173 -11.33 -1.17 -3.54
CA THR A 173 -12.15 -1.22 -2.33
C THR A 173 -12.88 0.09 -2.11
N ILE A 174 -12.23 1.24 -2.31
CA ILE A 174 -12.89 2.56 -2.23
C ILE A 174 -14.01 2.67 -3.26
N ASN A 175 -13.77 2.31 -4.53
CA ASN A 175 -14.80 2.33 -5.57
C ASN A 175 -16.00 1.45 -5.23
N ARG A 176 -15.78 0.25 -4.67
CA ARG A 176 -16.89 -0.63 -4.22
C ARG A 176 -17.69 0.02 -3.10
N LYS A 177 -17.03 0.67 -2.15
CA LYS A 177 -17.70 1.36 -1.04
C LYS A 177 -18.50 2.55 -1.54
N LEU A 178 -17.94 3.41 -2.39
CA LEU A 178 -18.65 4.52 -3.03
C LEU A 178 -19.92 4.04 -3.74
N TYR A 179 -19.85 2.96 -4.50
CA TYR A 179 -21.01 2.40 -5.19
C TYR A 179 -22.10 1.91 -4.24
N MET A 180 -21.75 1.42 -3.05
CA MET A 180 -22.73 0.94 -2.06
C MET A 180 -23.47 2.08 -1.36
N ILE A 181 -22.88 3.28 -1.32
CA ILE A 181 -23.34 4.42 -0.52
C ILE A 181 -24.56 5.13 -1.11
N VAL A 182 -24.68 5.21 -2.45
CA VAL A 182 -25.71 5.99 -3.17
C VAL A 182 -27.15 5.62 -2.77
N LYS A 183 -27.34 4.58 -1.98
CA LYS A 183 -28.65 4.08 -1.58
C LYS A 183 -29.14 4.61 -0.22
N TYR A 184 -28.32 5.36 0.51
CA TYR A 184 -28.59 5.69 1.91
C TYR A 184 -28.79 7.18 2.17
N ASN A 185 -29.29 7.93 1.19
CA ASN A 185 -29.53 9.36 1.37
C ASN A 185 -30.73 9.60 2.29
N ALA A 186 -30.46 10.16 3.46
CA ALA A 186 -31.48 10.47 4.46
C ALA A 186 -30.97 11.50 5.47
N GLY A 187 -31.90 12.17 6.14
CA GLY A 187 -31.61 13.15 7.19
C GLY A 187 -31.31 14.55 6.66
N GLY A 188 -30.92 15.43 7.56
CA GLY A 188 -30.47 16.78 7.22
C GLY A 188 -29.03 16.81 6.77
N THR A 189 -28.55 17.99 6.38
CA THR A 189 -27.13 18.24 6.09
C THR A 189 -26.52 19.01 7.23
N ASN A 190 -25.39 18.55 7.75
CA ASN A 190 -24.59 19.26 8.73
C ASN A 190 -23.10 19.05 8.40
N PHE A 191 -22.52 19.97 7.65
CA PHE A 191 -21.08 19.92 7.40
C PHE A 191 -20.29 20.77 8.41
N SER A 192 -20.92 21.77 9.03
CA SER A 192 -20.24 22.74 9.90
C SER A 192 -19.93 22.22 11.30
N GLY A 193 -20.77 21.36 11.84
CA GLY A 193 -20.64 20.81 13.19
C GLY A 193 -21.48 21.52 14.24
N PRO A 194 -21.11 21.42 15.53
CA PRO A 194 -21.96 21.90 16.62
C PRO A 194 -22.17 23.42 16.60
N ASP A 195 -23.41 23.84 16.86
CA ASP A 195 -23.81 25.19 17.06
C ASP A 195 -24.82 25.28 18.23
N GLU A 196 -25.49 26.43 18.42
CA GLU A 196 -26.43 26.67 19.54
C GLU A 196 -27.62 25.70 19.58
N GLY A 197 -27.98 25.06 18.47
CA GLY A 197 -29.11 24.13 18.36
C GLY A 197 -28.72 22.68 18.03
N ASN A 198 -27.50 22.44 17.63
CA ASN A 198 -27.04 21.15 17.17
C ASN A 198 -25.71 20.77 17.83
N GLN A 199 -25.69 19.64 18.54
CA GLN A 199 -24.49 19.09 19.19
C GLN A 199 -23.73 18.09 18.32
N ASN A 200 -24.20 17.79 17.11
CA ASN A 200 -23.54 16.84 16.19
C ASN A 200 -22.25 17.45 15.66
N ILE A 201 -21.26 16.56 15.44
CA ILE A 201 -19.91 16.98 15.07
C ILE A 201 -19.85 17.56 13.65
N GLY A 202 -20.71 17.10 12.74
CA GLY A 202 -20.73 17.50 11.32
C GLY A 202 -19.60 16.90 10.48
N GLY A 203 -19.76 17.01 9.16
CA GLY A 203 -18.83 16.39 8.19
C GLY A 203 -17.40 16.89 8.34
N ILE A 204 -17.19 18.23 8.29
CA ILE A 204 -15.83 18.80 8.32
C ILE A 204 -15.08 18.40 9.59
N GLN A 205 -15.70 18.55 10.75
CA GLN A 205 -15.05 18.19 12.01
C GLN A 205 -14.83 16.69 12.11
N GLY A 206 -15.76 15.87 11.60
CA GLY A 206 -15.62 14.43 11.53
C GLY A 206 -14.44 14.02 10.65
N GLY A 207 -14.32 14.64 9.48
CA GLY A 207 -13.20 14.44 8.56
C GLY A 207 -11.85 14.84 9.16
N ILE A 208 -11.80 16.01 9.84
CA ILE A 208 -10.60 16.47 10.55
C ILE A 208 -10.20 15.45 11.62
N ASN A 209 -11.13 15.08 12.50
CA ASN A 209 -10.86 14.15 13.60
C ASN A 209 -10.34 12.81 13.06
N HIS A 210 -10.98 12.27 12.01
CA HIS A 210 -10.57 11.02 11.40
C HIS A 210 -9.17 11.11 10.78
N LEU A 211 -8.86 12.19 10.04
CA LEU A 211 -7.51 12.40 9.49
C LEU A 211 -6.46 12.47 10.60
N LEU A 212 -6.73 13.16 11.69
CA LEU A 212 -5.81 13.29 12.83
C LEU A 212 -5.55 11.93 13.50
N GLU A 213 -6.56 11.08 13.57
CA GLU A 213 -6.45 9.74 14.16
C GLU A 213 -5.59 8.79 13.30
N ILE A 214 -5.73 8.85 11.96
CA ILE A 214 -5.15 7.86 11.04
C ILE A 214 -3.88 8.32 10.34
N THR A 215 -3.44 9.59 10.52
CA THR A 215 -2.23 10.13 9.89
C THR A 215 -1.25 10.66 10.93
N LYS A 216 0.03 10.61 10.61
CA LYS A 216 1.09 11.23 11.39
C LYS A 216 1.17 12.75 11.11
N ALA A 217 1.81 13.50 12.01
CA ALA A 217 1.91 14.95 11.91
C ALA A 217 2.71 15.45 10.68
N ASP A 218 3.61 14.64 10.17
CA ASP A 218 4.47 14.92 9.00
C ASP A 218 3.87 14.44 7.66
N GLU A 219 2.70 13.78 7.71
CA GLU A 219 2.02 13.29 6.52
C GLU A 219 1.08 14.35 5.94
N THR A 220 0.86 14.28 4.62
CA THR A 220 -0.12 15.12 3.93
C THR A 220 -1.52 14.79 4.40
N ARG A 221 -2.33 15.81 4.65
CA ARG A 221 -3.72 15.68 5.07
C ARG A 221 -4.62 16.50 4.16
N VAL A 222 -5.40 15.81 3.36
CA VAL A 222 -6.33 16.42 2.41
C VAL A 222 -7.73 15.88 2.67
N LEU A 223 -8.65 16.79 2.99
CA LEU A 223 -10.08 16.50 3.11
C LEU A 223 -10.78 16.93 1.82
N ILE A 224 -11.50 16.02 1.18
CA ILE A 224 -12.29 16.29 -0.02
C ILE A 224 -13.75 16.05 0.32
N MET A 225 -14.51 17.11 0.45
CA MET A 225 -15.95 17.03 0.64
C MET A 225 -16.67 16.92 -0.70
N VAL A 226 -17.70 16.09 -0.75
CA VAL A 226 -18.58 15.94 -1.92
C VAL A 226 -19.98 16.23 -1.47
N THR A 227 -20.49 17.43 -1.78
CA THR A 227 -21.78 17.94 -1.25
C THR A 227 -22.43 18.92 -2.21
N ASP A 228 -23.72 19.13 -2.05
CA ASP A 228 -24.47 20.19 -2.74
C ASP A 228 -24.37 21.57 -2.06
N GLY A 229 -23.77 21.61 -0.86
CA GLY A 229 -23.51 22.84 -0.14
C GLY A 229 -24.75 23.50 0.48
N GLU A 230 -25.86 22.77 0.64
CA GLU A 230 -27.10 23.27 1.21
C GLU A 230 -27.05 23.29 2.76
N ASP A 231 -26.09 23.98 3.35
CA ASP A 231 -25.97 24.23 4.78
C ASP A 231 -25.27 25.60 4.99
N SER A 232 -25.35 26.15 6.17
CA SER A 232 -24.74 27.44 6.52
C SER A 232 -23.81 27.28 7.73
N ILE A 233 -22.79 28.14 7.79
CA ILE A 233 -21.84 28.16 8.90
C ILE A 233 -21.95 29.50 9.60
N ASN A 234 -22.23 29.50 10.92
CA ASN A 234 -22.18 30.75 11.68
C ASN A 234 -20.73 31.28 11.77
N GLU A 235 -20.57 32.61 11.83
CA GLU A 235 -19.24 33.25 11.74
C GLU A 235 -18.26 32.80 12.84
N LYS A 236 -18.76 32.50 14.05
CA LYS A 236 -17.90 31.95 15.12
C LYS A 236 -17.34 30.59 14.73
N ARG A 237 -18.23 29.70 14.30
CA ARG A 237 -17.85 28.36 13.89
C ARG A 237 -16.96 28.36 12.66
N PHE A 238 -17.22 29.27 11.71
CA PHE A 238 -16.38 29.50 10.55
C PHE A 238 -14.93 29.79 10.95
N GLY A 239 -14.73 30.77 11.85
CA GLY A 239 -13.41 31.12 12.37
C GLY A 239 -12.70 29.96 13.09
N GLU A 240 -13.45 29.16 13.87
CA GLU A 240 -12.91 27.97 14.55
C GLU A 240 -12.43 26.92 13.56
N LEU A 241 -13.24 26.63 12.53
CA LEU A 241 -12.87 25.62 11.49
C LEU A 241 -11.67 26.08 10.67
N VAL A 242 -11.61 27.36 10.24
CA VAL A 242 -10.44 27.89 9.53
C VAL A 242 -9.18 27.78 10.38
N ALA A 243 -9.27 28.16 11.66
CA ALA A 243 -8.13 28.07 12.58
C ALA A 243 -7.66 26.63 12.76
N LEU A 244 -8.60 25.68 12.88
CA LEU A 244 -8.31 24.27 13.06
C LEU A 244 -7.65 23.66 11.80
N LEU A 245 -8.23 23.91 10.62
CA LEU A 245 -7.69 23.42 9.35
C LEU A 245 -6.25 23.92 9.12
N LYS A 246 -6.00 25.21 9.39
CA LYS A 246 -4.67 25.81 9.28
C LYS A 246 -3.69 25.25 10.31
N LYS A 247 -4.11 25.11 11.57
CA LYS A 247 -3.27 24.59 12.66
C LYS A 247 -2.82 23.16 12.38
N GLU A 248 -3.72 22.32 11.91
CA GLU A 248 -3.45 20.89 11.66
C GLU A 248 -2.92 20.63 10.24
N HIS A 249 -2.67 21.69 9.46
CA HIS A 249 -2.19 21.63 8.07
C HIS A 249 -3.07 20.76 7.18
N ILE A 250 -4.40 20.82 7.38
CA ILE A 250 -5.38 20.12 6.57
C ILE A 250 -5.87 21.04 5.47
N LYS A 251 -5.78 20.62 4.22
CA LYS A 251 -6.38 21.32 3.10
C LYS A 251 -7.76 20.77 2.79
N LEU A 252 -8.70 21.68 2.63
CA LEU A 252 -10.09 21.35 2.33
C LEU A 252 -10.37 21.64 0.86
N TYR A 253 -10.78 20.60 0.12
CA TYR A 253 -11.30 20.70 -1.25
C TYR A 253 -12.76 20.31 -1.27
N VAL A 254 -13.52 20.88 -2.20
CA VAL A 254 -14.95 20.57 -2.32
C VAL A 254 -15.26 20.15 -3.76
N LEU A 255 -15.86 19.00 -3.92
CA LEU A 255 -16.55 18.62 -5.15
C LEU A 255 -17.99 19.09 -5.02
N GLY A 256 -18.29 20.24 -5.61
CA GLY A 256 -19.57 20.92 -5.51
C GLY A 256 -20.58 20.35 -6.50
N VAL A 257 -21.67 19.78 -5.99
CA VAL A 257 -22.73 19.17 -6.81
C VAL A 257 -23.93 20.10 -6.89
N GLY A 258 -24.55 20.21 -8.06
CA GLY A 258 -25.75 21.02 -8.23
C GLY A 258 -25.49 22.46 -8.60
N GLU A 259 -26.54 23.30 -8.52
CA GLU A 259 -26.53 24.70 -9.03
C GLU A 259 -26.03 25.72 -8.01
N THR A 260 -25.83 25.34 -6.78
CA THR A 260 -25.38 26.22 -5.67
C THR A 260 -24.02 26.84 -5.97
N TRP A 261 -23.20 26.14 -6.74
CA TRP A 261 -21.83 26.47 -7.03
C TRP A 261 -21.70 27.31 -8.32
N GLY A 262 -21.34 28.58 -8.21
CA GLY A 262 -21.04 29.42 -9.36
C GLY A 262 -22.11 30.46 -9.73
N SER A 263 -23.20 30.55 -8.97
CA SER A 263 -24.25 31.56 -9.19
C SER A 263 -24.55 32.35 -7.91
N GLY A 264 -24.36 33.66 -7.94
CA GLY A 264 -24.75 34.54 -6.84
C GLY A 264 -23.74 34.67 -5.71
N THR A 265 -24.23 34.68 -4.45
CA THR A 265 -23.40 34.76 -3.25
C THR A 265 -22.65 33.45 -3.04
N LYS A 266 -21.34 33.55 -2.78
CA LYS A 266 -20.53 32.35 -2.49
C LYS A 266 -21.06 31.60 -1.27
N PRO A 267 -21.29 30.29 -1.34
CA PRO A 267 -21.63 29.49 -0.15
C PRO A 267 -20.55 29.59 0.93
N ASP A 268 -20.94 29.49 2.20
CA ASP A 268 -19.98 29.54 3.31
C ASP A 268 -18.91 28.48 3.22
N LEU A 269 -19.26 27.28 2.75
CA LEU A 269 -18.32 26.21 2.52
C LEU A 269 -17.28 26.56 1.44
N GLN A 270 -17.65 27.30 0.41
CA GLN A 270 -16.70 27.81 -0.59
C GLN A 270 -15.71 28.79 0.04
N ARG A 271 -16.21 29.75 0.85
CA ARG A 271 -15.36 30.70 1.57
C ARG A 271 -14.38 29.97 2.49
N LEU A 272 -14.88 28.99 3.25
CA LEU A 272 -14.07 28.17 4.16
C LEU A 272 -12.97 27.41 3.40
N CYS A 273 -13.32 26.80 2.29
CA CYS A 273 -12.40 26.06 1.42
C CYS A 273 -11.27 26.96 0.91
N GLU A 274 -11.61 28.14 0.38
CA GLU A 274 -10.65 29.10 -0.12
C GLU A 274 -9.71 29.61 1.01
N GLU A 275 -10.25 29.92 2.20
CA GLU A 275 -9.45 30.35 3.36
C GLU A 275 -8.56 29.26 3.94
N ALA A 276 -8.96 27.98 3.81
CA ALA A 276 -8.14 26.82 4.15
C ALA A 276 -7.07 26.51 3.10
N GLY A 277 -6.99 27.27 2.02
CA GLY A 277 -6.01 27.09 0.95
C GLY A 277 -6.36 26.00 -0.06
N GLY A 278 -7.63 25.60 -0.12
CA GLY A 278 -8.18 24.69 -1.11
C GLY A 278 -8.96 25.39 -2.21
N MET A 279 -9.80 24.62 -2.91
CA MET A 279 -10.65 25.13 -3.98
C MET A 279 -11.91 24.28 -4.14
N VAL A 280 -12.95 24.88 -4.75
CA VAL A 280 -14.15 24.15 -5.16
C VAL A 280 -13.99 23.71 -6.61
N ILE A 281 -14.37 22.47 -6.88
CA ILE A 281 -14.41 21.86 -8.21
C ILE A 281 -15.87 21.52 -8.51
N PRO A 282 -16.53 22.20 -9.45
CA PRO A 282 -17.92 21.92 -9.79
C PRO A 282 -18.05 20.54 -10.45
N VAL A 283 -19.00 19.75 -9.99
CA VAL A 283 -19.35 18.46 -10.55
C VAL A 283 -20.47 18.66 -11.58
N GLY A 284 -20.20 18.38 -12.82
CA GLY A 284 -21.15 18.59 -13.94
C GLY A 284 -20.45 18.93 -15.24
N ASP A 285 -19.19 19.37 -15.15
CA ASP A 285 -18.30 19.54 -16.30
C ASP A 285 -17.08 18.61 -16.13
N THR A 286 -17.01 17.57 -16.96
CA THR A 286 -15.94 16.56 -16.90
C THR A 286 -14.56 17.19 -17.11
N GLN A 287 -14.44 18.19 -17.98
CA GLN A 287 -13.17 18.86 -18.22
C GLN A 287 -12.76 19.71 -17.00
N ALA A 288 -13.69 20.48 -16.43
CA ALA A 288 -13.44 21.26 -15.22
C ALA A 288 -13.05 20.37 -14.04
N MET A 289 -13.66 19.17 -13.90
CA MET A 289 -13.25 18.18 -12.89
C MET A 289 -11.83 17.68 -13.14
N GLN A 290 -11.48 17.31 -14.35
CA GLN A 290 -10.13 16.84 -14.68
C GLN A 290 -9.06 17.91 -14.40
N ASP A 291 -9.32 19.17 -14.80
CA ASP A 291 -8.44 20.30 -14.56
C ASP A 291 -8.30 20.61 -13.07
N GLY A 292 -9.40 20.52 -12.33
CA GLY A 292 -9.43 20.66 -10.88
C GLY A 292 -8.61 19.56 -10.19
N PHE A 293 -8.78 18.31 -10.57
CA PHE A 293 -7.99 17.19 -10.02
C PHE A 293 -6.50 17.31 -10.37
N ALA A 294 -6.17 17.72 -11.58
CA ALA A 294 -4.79 18.00 -11.97
C ALA A 294 -4.18 19.15 -11.13
N THR A 295 -5.00 20.14 -10.76
CA THR A 295 -4.58 21.24 -9.88
C THR A 295 -4.32 20.75 -8.46
N ILE A 296 -5.22 19.94 -7.87
CA ILE A 296 -4.98 19.30 -6.58
C ILE A 296 -3.69 18.48 -6.62
N ASP A 297 -3.49 17.69 -7.66
CA ASP A 297 -2.29 16.87 -7.81
C ASP A 297 -0.99 17.69 -7.86
N ARG A 298 -1.05 18.86 -8.45
CA ARG A 298 0.09 19.78 -8.52
C ARG A 298 0.36 20.45 -7.16
N LEU A 299 -0.69 20.85 -6.44
CA LEU A 299 -0.59 21.56 -5.16
C LEU A 299 -0.18 20.62 -4.03
N GLU A 300 -0.63 19.36 -4.06
CA GLU A 300 -0.44 18.38 -3.00
C GLU A 300 0.74 17.43 -3.27
N LYS A 301 1.76 17.91 -3.97
CA LYS A 301 2.99 17.14 -4.16
C LYS A 301 3.77 17.02 -2.86
N THR A 302 3.65 15.90 -2.19
CA THR A 302 4.44 15.58 -0.99
C THR A 302 5.42 14.46 -1.27
N THR A 303 6.62 14.59 -0.69
CA THR A 303 7.64 13.54 -0.74
C THR A 303 7.57 12.77 0.57
N ALA A 304 6.79 11.70 0.62
CA ALA A 304 6.82 10.80 1.76
C ALA A 304 8.04 9.87 1.64
N GLN A 305 8.82 9.75 2.71
CA GLN A 305 9.83 8.71 2.81
C GLN A 305 9.11 7.43 3.22
N VAL A 306 9.03 6.48 2.29
CA VAL A 306 8.59 5.12 2.65
C VAL A 306 9.77 4.43 3.29
N ASP A 307 9.54 3.81 4.45
CA ASP A 307 10.54 2.98 5.09
C ASP A 307 11.06 1.94 4.09
N PRO A 308 12.38 1.71 4.03
CA PRO A 308 12.95 0.80 3.06
C PRO A 308 12.34 -0.59 3.25
N VAL A 309 11.75 -1.12 2.19
CA VAL A 309 11.29 -2.51 2.20
C VAL A 309 12.52 -3.40 2.26
N ILE A 310 12.70 -4.05 3.39
CA ILE A 310 13.76 -5.02 3.59
C ILE A 310 13.31 -6.32 2.90
N SER A 311 13.83 -6.58 1.73
CA SER A 311 13.65 -7.89 1.08
C SER A 311 14.83 -8.79 1.42
N GLN A 312 14.54 -10.00 1.88
CA GLN A 312 15.53 -11.05 2.11
C GLN A 312 15.53 -11.98 0.90
N ARG A 313 16.63 -11.99 0.18
CA ARG A 313 16.81 -12.92 -0.94
C ARG A 313 17.57 -14.15 -0.44
N ASP A 314 16.97 -15.31 -0.57
CA ASP A 314 17.63 -16.58 -0.31
C ASP A 314 18.69 -16.86 -1.37
N ILE A 315 19.90 -17.20 -0.92
CA ILE A 315 21.03 -17.57 -1.77
C ILE A 315 21.54 -18.98 -1.46
N SER A 316 20.76 -19.78 -0.74
CA SER A 316 21.11 -21.17 -0.38
C SER A 316 21.36 -22.04 -1.60
N GLU A 317 20.68 -21.78 -2.72
CA GLU A 317 20.88 -22.52 -3.99
C GLU A 317 22.31 -22.44 -4.50
N TRP A 318 22.98 -21.27 -4.36
CA TRP A 318 24.37 -21.11 -4.77
C TRP A 318 25.33 -21.91 -3.89
N PHE A 319 25.08 -21.96 -2.59
CA PHE A 319 25.85 -22.76 -1.65
C PHE A 319 25.65 -24.25 -1.88
N LEU A 320 24.41 -24.66 -2.21
CA LEU A 320 24.10 -26.04 -2.55
C LEU A 320 24.81 -26.46 -3.84
N GLY A 321 24.78 -25.63 -4.89
CA GLY A 321 25.50 -25.87 -6.13
C GLY A 321 27.01 -26.03 -5.90
N LEU A 322 27.62 -25.15 -5.07
CA LEU A 322 29.03 -25.25 -4.70
C LEU A 322 29.32 -26.54 -3.90
N ALA A 323 28.43 -26.94 -2.98
CA ALA A 323 28.58 -28.18 -2.23
C ALA A 323 28.56 -29.41 -3.17
N VAL A 324 27.67 -29.43 -4.16
CA VAL A 324 27.64 -30.54 -5.16
C VAL A 324 28.94 -30.63 -5.92
N ILE A 325 29.48 -29.50 -6.39
CA ILE A 325 30.78 -29.46 -7.10
C ILE A 325 31.90 -30.00 -6.21
N LEU A 326 31.99 -29.54 -4.95
CA LEU A 326 33.00 -30.00 -3.99
C LEU A 326 32.84 -31.49 -3.67
N GLY A 327 31.61 -32.00 -3.60
CA GLY A 327 31.31 -33.40 -3.38
C GLY A 327 31.80 -34.27 -4.56
N LEU A 328 31.60 -33.84 -5.80
CA LEU A 328 32.13 -34.53 -6.99
C LEU A 328 33.65 -34.51 -7.04
N LEU A 329 34.28 -33.39 -6.72
CA LEU A 329 35.76 -33.30 -6.61
C LEU A 329 36.30 -34.19 -5.51
N TYR A 330 35.62 -34.29 -4.37
CA TYR A 330 35.97 -35.20 -3.29
C TYR A 330 35.93 -36.66 -3.78
N LEU A 331 34.85 -37.09 -4.45
CA LEU A 331 34.70 -38.44 -4.99
C LEU A 331 35.79 -38.72 -6.02
N GLY A 332 36.08 -37.80 -6.94
CA GLY A 332 37.15 -37.92 -7.91
C GLY A 332 38.53 -38.04 -7.25
N SER A 333 38.79 -37.29 -6.18
CA SER A 333 40.05 -37.36 -5.45
C SER A 333 40.30 -38.71 -4.75
N ILE A 334 39.23 -39.37 -4.29
CA ILE A 334 39.32 -40.72 -3.72
C ILE A 334 39.74 -41.72 -4.77
N VAL A 335 39.17 -41.63 -5.99
CA VAL A 335 39.52 -42.55 -7.11
C VAL A 335 40.98 -42.34 -7.48
N LEU A 336 41.42 -41.10 -7.72
CA LEU A 336 42.80 -40.78 -8.10
C LEU A 336 43.83 -41.25 -7.04
N VAL A 337 43.56 -41.04 -5.75
CA VAL A 337 44.48 -41.46 -4.67
C VAL A 337 44.46 -42.99 -4.47
N ARG A 338 43.39 -43.68 -4.90
CA ARG A 338 43.29 -45.15 -4.79
C ARG A 338 44.01 -45.85 -5.91
N ASP A 339 44.04 -45.27 -7.13
CA ASP A 339 44.75 -45.87 -8.29
C ASP A 339 46.26 -45.72 -8.15
N ASP A 340 46.78 -44.77 -7.37
CA ASP A 340 48.19 -44.55 -7.07
C ASP A 340 48.68 -45.32 -5.83
N ALA A 341 47.83 -46.07 -5.13
CA ALA A 341 48.15 -46.84 -3.91
C ALA A 341 48.10 -48.36 -4.21
#